data_335a97fc015a829f5eb8649ffe88f6d5
#
_entry.id   335a97fc015a829f5eb8649ffe88f6d5
#
_cell.length_a   1.000
_cell.length_b   1.000
_cell.length_c   1.000
_cell.angle_alpha   90.00
_cell.angle_beta   90.00
_cell.angle_gamma   90.00
#
_symmetry.space_group_name_H-M   'P 1'
#
loop_
_entity.id
_entity.type
_entity.pdbx_description
1 polymer ?
#
loop_
_entity_poly.entity_id
_entity_poly.type
_entity_poly.pdbx_seq_one_letter_code
_entity_poly.pdbx_strand_id
1 'polypeptide(L)'
;MGLVDLHTGLGPWGHGELISHEGANDAGYRRGTDWWGDVRSMVDGESVSAALSGDWLGALDELLPHVEITAVALEFGTVDVVSVLQALRADAVLHAHGDARGPDAPAVRAQVRAAFADDDPAWFDAVSAR
;
A
#
# COMPACT_ATOMS: atom_id res chain seq x y z
N MET A 1 -5.58 -14.82 -13.56
CA MET A 1 -4.25 -14.54 -12.98
C MET A 1 -4.45 -13.98 -11.60
N GLY A 2 -3.71 -14.50 -10.58
CA GLY A 2 -3.67 -13.88 -9.25
C GLY A 2 -2.46 -12.98 -9.14
N LEU A 3 -2.62 -11.80 -8.51
CA LEU A 3 -1.56 -10.83 -8.28
C LEU A 3 -1.65 -10.28 -6.86
N VAL A 4 -0.53 -10.25 -6.15
CA VAL A 4 -0.40 -9.59 -4.86
C VAL A 4 0.72 -8.56 -4.96
N ASP A 5 0.38 -7.30 -4.71
CA ASP A 5 1.32 -6.18 -4.66
C ASP A 5 1.67 -5.86 -3.20
N LEU A 6 2.95 -5.89 -2.86
CA LEU A 6 3.40 -5.71 -1.47
C LEU A 6 3.67 -4.24 -1.17
N HIS A 7 2.99 -3.73 -0.17
CA HIS A 7 3.09 -2.35 0.29
C HIS A 7 3.39 -2.28 1.80
N THR A 8 3.93 -1.15 2.22
CA THR A 8 4.10 -0.80 3.63
C THR A 8 3.75 0.67 3.85
N GLY A 9 3.24 1.02 5.03
CA GLY A 9 3.00 2.40 5.43
C GLY A 9 1.67 2.61 6.13
N LEU A 10 0.59 2.05 5.64
CA LEU A 10 -0.75 2.31 6.15
C LEU A 10 -1.27 1.15 7.03
N GLY A 11 -2.06 1.51 8.03
CA GLY A 11 -2.70 0.54 8.91
C GLY A 11 -2.02 0.39 10.28
N PRO A 12 -2.54 -0.52 11.13
CA PRO A 12 -1.94 -0.82 12.41
C PRO A 12 -0.55 -1.46 12.26
N TRP A 13 0.37 -1.12 13.11
CA TRP A 13 1.75 -1.60 13.10
C TRP A 13 1.85 -3.13 12.99
N GLY A 14 2.60 -3.63 12.01
CA GLY A 14 2.82 -5.04 11.74
C GLY A 14 1.59 -5.79 11.21
N HIS A 15 0.42 -5.14 11.09
CA HIS A 15 -0.78 -5.76 10.57
C HIS A 15 -0.80 -5.68 9.04
N GLY A 16 -1.04 -6.82 8.39
CA GLY A 16 -1.21 -6.89 6.94
C GLY A 16 -2.69 -6.87 6.54
N GLU A 17 -3.10 -5.93 5.69
CA GLU A 17 -4.43 -5.85 5.10
C GLU A 17 -4.39 -6.17 3.61
N LEU A 18 -5.24 -7.09 3.17
CA LEU A 18 -5.45 -7.37 1.74
C LEU A 18 -6.50 -6.40 1.19
N ILE A 19 -6.10 -5.56 0.25
CA ILE A 19 -6.89 -4.46 -0.27
C ILE A 19 -7.20 -4.70 -1.75
N SER A 20 -8.50 -4.72 -2.09
CA SER A 20 -8.98 -4.74 -3.47
C SER A 20 -9.41 -3.35 -3.93
N HIS A 21 -9.10 -2.99 -5.18
CA HIS A 21 -9.66 -1.82 -5.85
C HIS A 21 -11.07 -2.08 -6.42
N GLU A 22 -11.54 -3.32 -6.34
CA GLU A 22 -12.89 -3.72 -6.73
C GLU A 22 -13.84 -3.69 -5.54
N GLY A 23 -15.13 -3.48 -5.80
CA GLY A 23 -16.18 -3.53 -4.79
C GLY A 23 -16.65 -4.96 -4.48
N ALA A 24 -17.35 -5.15 -3.37
CA ALA A 24 -17.81 -6.46 -2.89
C ALA A 24 -18.72 -7.20 -3.89
N ASN A 25 -19.31 -6.50 -4.85
CA ASN A 25 -20.16 -7.09 -5.90
C ASN A 25 -19.36 -7.55 -7.13
N ASP A 26 -18.10 -7.24 -7.23
CA ASP A 26 -17.27 -7.54 -8.39
C ASP A 26 -16.70 -8.97 -8.32
N ALA A 27 -16.47 -9.55 -9.49
CA ALA A 27 -16.03 -10.94 -9.57
C ALA A 27 -14.62 -11.16 -9.05
N GLY A 28 -13.70 -10.20 -9.27
CA GLY A 28 -12.34 -10.28 -8.79
C GLY A 28 -12.26 -10.16 -7.27
N TYR A 29 -13.05 -9.26 -6.65
CA TYR A 29 -13.16 -9.17 -5.20
C TYR A 29 -13.60 -10.51 -4.58
N ARG A 30 -14.66 -11.14 -5.12
CA ARG A 30 -15.14 -12.43 -4.61
C ARG A 30 -14.10 -13.52 -4.75
N ARG A 31 -13.43 -13.60 -5.90
CA ARG A 31 -12.33 -14.56 -6.08
C ARG A 31 -11.17 -14.28 -5.12
N GLY A 32 -10.82 -13.01 -4.90
CA GLY A 32 -9.80 -12.62 -3.92
C GLY A 32 -10.14 -13.10 -2.52
N THR A 33 -11.38 -12.90 -2.11
CA THR A 33 -11.89 -13.38 -0.81
C THR A 33 -11.86 -14.91 -0.71
N ASP A 34 -12.24 -15.61 -1.79
CA ASP A 34 -12.18 -17.08 -1.84
C ASP A 34 -10.74 -17.62 -1.77
N TRP A 35 -9.76 -16.91 -2.35
CA TRP A 35 -8.38 -17.36 -2.42
C TRP A 35 -7.55 -16.99 -1.19
N TRP A 36 -7.77 -15.79 -0.66
CA TRP A 36 -6.89 -15.19 0.35
C TRP A 36 -7.58 -14.87 1.68
N GLY A 37 -8.91 -14.97 1.74
CA GLY A 37 -9.68 -14.76 2.96
C GLY A 37 -10.14 -13.32 3.13
N ASP A 38 -9.73 -12.64 4.20
CA ASP A 38 -10.23 -11.31 4.59
C ASP A 38 -9.65 -10.22 3.67
N VAL A 39 -10.32 -9.97 2.54
CA VAL A 39 -10.02 -8.89 1.60
C VAL A 39 -10.93 -7.70 1.90
N ARG A 40 -10.38 -6.49 1.91
CA ARG A 40 -11.12 -5.24 2.13
C ARG A 40 -11.27 -4.48 0.82
N SER A 41 -12.46 -3.93 0.60
CA SER A 41 -12.73 -3.10 -0.57
C SER A 41 -12.33 -1.64 -0.30
N MET A 42 -11.41 -1.13 -1.11
CA MET A 42 -11.03 0.29 -1.06
C MET A 42 -12.18 1.19 -1.53
N VAL A 43 -12.91 0.79 -2.57
CA VAL A 43 -13.99 1.60 -3.14
C VAL A 43 -15.25 1.60 -2.26
N ASP A 44 -15.48 0.56 -1.47
CA ASP A 44 -16.58 0.50 -0.51
C ASP A 44 -16.22 1.16 0.85
N GLY A 45 -15.00 1.66 0.99
CA GLY A 45 -14.52 2.37 2.19
C GLY A 45 -14.25 1.47 3.39
N GLU A 46 -13.95 0.20 3.16
CA GLU A 46 -13.67 -0.81 4.20
C GLU A 46 -12.18 -0.92 4.55
N SER A 47 -11.33 -0.31 3.74
CA SER A 47 -9.87 -0.42 3.81
C SER A 47 -9.22 0.75 4.56
N VAL A 48 -8.00 0.53 5.08
CA VAL A 48 -7.12 1.59 5.57
C VAL A 48 -6.68 2.56 4.46
N SER A 49 -6.71 2.11 3.21
CA SER A 49 -6.44 2.95 2.03
C SER A 49 -7.66 3.80 1.67
N ALA A 50 -7.43 5.06 1.32
CA ALA A 50 -8.47 5.88 0.70
C ALA A 50 -8.79 5.35 -0.71
N ALA A 51 -10.03 5.56 -1.16
CA ALA A 51 -10.39 5.29 -2.55
C ALA A 51 -9.56 6.18 -3.49
N LEU A 52 -8.75 5.56 -4.32
CA LEU A 52 -7.86 6.21 -5.27
C LEU A 52 -8.37 5.97 -6.70
N SER A 53 -7.97 6.85 -7.61
CA SER A 53 -8.15 6.66 -9.05
C SER A 53 -6.80 6.79 -9.75
N GLY A 54 -6.58 5.94 -10.77
CA GLY A 54 -5.33 5.94 -11.52
C GLY A 54 -4.21 5.12 -10.88
N ASP A 55 -4.53 4.26 -9.93
CA ASP A 55 -3.62 3.24 -9.44
C ASP A 55 -3.39 2.18 -10.52
N TRP A 56 -2.22 1.55 -10.48
CA TRP A 56 -1.84 0.59 -11.52
C TRP A 56 -2.63 -0.72 -11.45
N LEU A 57 -3.11 -1.13 -10.25
CA LEU A 57 -3.96 -2.32 -10.10
C LEU A 57 -5.29 -2.13 -10.81
N GLY A 58 -5.91 -0.94 -10.68
CA GLY A 58 -7.13 -0.58 -11.39
C GLY A 58 -6.96 -0.48 -12.92
N ALA A 59 -5.74 -0.25 -13.41
CA ALA A 59 -5.45 -0.21 -14.84
C ALA A 59 -5.26 -1.60 -15.48
N LEU A 60 -5.15 -2.67 -14.69
CA LEU A 60 -4.83 -4.00 -15.20
C LEU A 60 -5.87 -4.54 -16.20
N ASP A 61 -7.14 -4.30 -15.98
CA ASP A 61 -8.21 -4.76 -16.87
C ASP A 61 -8.13 -4.09 -18.25
N GLU A 62 -7.72 -2.83 -18.31
CA GLU A 62 -7.49 -2.11 -19.56
C GLU A 62 -6.21 -2.57 -20.26
N LEU A 63 -5.17 -2.84 -19.50
CA LEU A 63 -3.87 -3.28 -20.02
C LEU A 63 -3.87 -4.73 -20.49
N LEU A 64 -4.69 -5.58 -19.87
CA LEU A 64 -4.76 -7.01 -20.12
C LEU A 64 -6.21 -7.49 -20.35
N PRO A 65 -6.92 -6.97 -21.38
CA PRO A 65 -8.37 -7.15 -21.54
C PRO A 65 -8.82 -8.60 -21.83
N HIS A 66 -7.88 -9.51 -22.08
CA HIS A 66 -8.16 -10.93 -22.35
C HIS A 66 -7.77 -11.84 -21.19
N VAL A 67 -7.35 -11.29 -20.06
CA VAL A 67 -6.90 -12.03 -18.88
C VAL A 67 -7.89 -11.81 -17.75
N GLU A 68 -8.45 -12.87 -17.21
CA GLU A 68 -9.18 -12.79 -15.95
C GLU A 68 -8.18 -12.53 -14.82
N ILE A 69 -8.28 -11.35 -14.18
CA ILE A 69 -7.35 -10.89 -13.14
C ILE A 69 -8.07 -10.87 -11.78
N THR A 70 -7.35 -11.21 -10.75
CA THR A 70 -7.70 -11.01 -9.36
C THR A 70 -6.49 -10.42 -8.69
N ALA A 71 -6.56 -9.14 -8.34
CA ALA A 71 -5.42 -8.39 -7.83
C ALA A 71 -5.75 -7.77 -6.48
N VAL A 72 -4.78 -7.81 -5.57
CA VAL A 72 -4.86 -7.15 -4.26
C VAL A 72 -3.53 -6.49 -3.94
N ALA A 73 -3.58 -5.37 -3.21
CA ALA A 73 -2.43 -4.90 -2.45
C ALA A 73 -2.41 -5.57 -1.08
N LEU A 74 -1.24 -6.00 -0.62
CA LEU A 74 -1.02 -6.44 0.76
C LEU A 74 -0.23 -5.33 1.47
N GLU A 75 -0.93 -4.54 2.26
CA GLU A 75 -0.42 -3.36 2.95
C GLU A 75 -0.06 -3.70 4.40
N PHE A 76 1.18 -3.46 4.81
CA PHE A 76 1.62 -3.64 6.19
C PHE A 76 1.82 -2.29 6.88
N GLY A 77 1.13 -2.10 8.03
CA GLY A 77 1.25 -0.89 8.82
C GLY A 77 2.62 -0.71 9.47
N THR A 78 3.10 0.53 9.46
CA THR A 78 4.37 0.94 10.09
C THR A 78 4.15 2.00 11.16
N VAL A 79 3.94 3.25 10.77
CA VAL A 79 3.69 4.39 11.67
C VAL A 79 2.28 4.94 11.43
N ASP A 80 1.88 5.96 12.19
CA ASP A 80 0.58 6.61 11.96
C ASP A 80 0.51 7.32 10.59
N VAL A 81 -0.69 7.42 10.05
CA VAL A 81 -0.95 7.97 8.70
C VAL A 81 -0.47 9.42 8.53
N VAL A 82 -0.48 10.24 9.60
CA VAL A 82 -0.01 11.63 9.53
C VAL A 82 1.51 11.64 9.34
N SER A 83 2.23 10.77 10.03
CA SER A 83 3.68 10.61 9.87
C SER A 83 4.03 10.14 8.45
N VAL A 84 3.28 9.18 7.89
CA VAL A 84 3.44 8.75 6.50
C VAL A 84 3.24 9.91 5.53
N LEU A 85 2.14 10.67 5.67
CA LEU A 85 1.84 11.82 4.81
C LEU A 85 2.91 12.93 4.93
N GLN A 86 3.44 13.17 6.12
CA GLN A 86 4.51 14.15 6.31
C GLN A 86 5.81 13.72 5.63
N ALA A 87 6.16 12.44 5.71
CA ALA A 87 7.33 11.88 5.04
C ALA A 87 7.21 12.01 3.52
N LEU A 88 6.09 11.60 2.94
CA LEU A 88 5.81 11.73 1.50
C LEU A 88 5.84 13.20 1.05
N ARG A 89 5.27 14.11 1.84
CA ARG A 89 5.30 15.55 1.54
C ARG A 89 6.73 16.09 1.57
N ALA A 90 7.53 15.71 2.56
CA ALA A 90 8.91 16.15 2.66
C ALA A 90 9.72 15.68 1.44
N ASP A 91 9.55 14.43 1.02
CA ASP A 91 10.18 13.87 -0.18
C ASP A 91 9.74 14.60 -1.45
N ALA A 92 8.43 14.81 -1.62
CA ALA A 92 7.89 15.53 -2.77
C ALA A 92 8.44 16.97 -2.86
N VAL A 93 8.53 17.68 -1.71
CA VAL A 93 9.12 19.05 -1.66
C VAL A 93 10.60 19.01 -1.99
N LEU A 94 11.35 18.05 -1.45
CA LEU A 94 12.79 17.90 -1.75
C LEU A 94 13.02 17.72 -3.25
N HIS A 95 12.24 16.86 -3.89
CA HIS A 95 12.40 16.56 -5.32
C HIS A 95 11.87 17.65 -6.25
N ALA A 96 10.78 18.34 -5.88
CA ALA A 96 10.17 19.37 -6.72
C ALA A 96 10.82 20.75 -6.58
N HIS A 97 11.33 21.09 -5.39
CA HIS A 97 11.74 22.45 -5.05
C HIS A 97 13.10 22.53 -4.34
N GLY A 98 13.65 21.41 -3.89
CA GLY A 98 14.91 21.34 -3.17
C GLY A 98 16.07 20.81 -4.03
N ASP A 99 17.13 20.43 -3.34
CA ASP A 99 18.27 19.73 -3.95
C ASP A 99 18.34 18.30 -3.38
N ALA A 100 17.98 17.33 -4.20
CA ALA A 100 17.99 15.91 -3.83
C ALA A 100 19.41 15.37 -3.48
N ARG A 101 20.46 16.16 -3.71
CA ARG A 101 21.83 15.89 -3.32
C ARG A 101 22.35 16.86 -2.25
N GLY A 102 21.52 17.80 -1.83
CA GLY A 102 21.84 18.84 -0.85
C GLY A 102 21.92 18.33 0.58
N PRO A 103 22.24 19.23 1.52
CA PRO A 103 22.46 18.88 2.93
C PRO A 103 21.18 18.34 3.62
N ASP A 104 20.00 18.70 3.16
CA ASP A 104 18.72 18.28 3.77
C ASP A 104 18.27 16.89 3.29
N ALA A 105 18.77 16.42 2.15
CA ALA A 105 18.35 15.17 1.53
C ALA A 105 18.56 13.93 2.43
N PRO A 106 19.64 13.76 3.20
CA PRO A 106 19.80 12.63 4.09
C PRO A 106 18.73 12.56 5.18
N ALA A 107 18.32 13.70 5.75
CA ALA A 107 17.31 13.77 6.80
C ALA A 107 15.93 13.39 6.25
N VAL A 108 15.57 13.90 5.06
CA VAL A 108 14.31 13.56 4.40
C VAL A 108 14.25 12.07 4.04
N ARG A 109 15.33 11.50 3.51
CA ARG A 109 15.39 10.05 3.21
C ARG A 109 15.28 9.20 4.45
N ALA A 110 15.88 9.62 5.57
CA ALA A 110 15.75 8.91 6.84
C ALA A 110 14.30 8.95 7.35
N GLN A 111 13.61 10.10 7.20
CA GLN A 111 12.21 10.23 7.53
C GLN A 111 11.32 9.32 6.66
N VAL A 112 11.55 9.28 5.35
CA VAL A 112 10.82 8.38 4.43
C VAL A 112 11.07 6.93 4.81
N ARG A 113 12.33 6.53 5.02
CA ARG A 113 12.65 5.18 5.45
C ARG A 113 11.91 4.79 6.74
N ALA A 114 11.91 5.66 7.75
CA ALA A 114 11.24 5.40 9.01
C ALA A 114 9.69 5.33 8.89
N ALA A 115 9.13 5.95 7.86
CA ALA A 115 7.69 5.88 7.59
C ALA A 115 7.27 4.58 6.88
N PHE A 116 8.18 3.93 6.14
CA PHE A 116 7.86 2.77 5.30
C PHE A 116 8.64 1.50 5.67
N ALA A 117 9.55 1.55 6.62
CA ALA A 117 10.31 0.38 7.07
C ALA A 117 10.58 0.47 8.58
N ASP A 118 10.30 -0.62 9.27
CA ASP A 118 10.64 -0.77 10.68
C ASP A 118 11.80 -1.78 10.81
N ASP A 119 12.82 -1.42 11.58
CA ASP A 119 13.98 -2.29 11.82
C ASP A 119 13.79 -3.16 13.09
N ASP A 120 12.64 -3.06 13.79
CA ASP A 120 12.33 -3.90 14.93
C ASP A 120 12.09 -5.35 14.47
N PRO A 121 12.84 -6.35 15.00
CA PRO A 121 12.58 -7.75 14.71
C PRO A 121 11.14 -8.18 14.97
N ALA A 122 10.47 -7.60 15.97
CA ALA A 122 9.07 -7.91 16.27
C ALA A 122 8.12 -7.47 15.13
N TRP A 123 8.47 -6.42 14.36
CA TRP A 123 7.69 -6.04 13.18
C TRP A 123 7.79 -7.12 12.09
N PHE A 124 8.99 -7.63 11.84
CA PHE A 124 9.19 -8.72 10.87
C PHE A 124 8.47 -10.00 11.30
N ASP A 125 8.46 -10.31 12.60
CA ASP A 125 7.72 -11.46 13.14
C ASP A 125 6.21 -11.28 12.91
N ALA A 126 5.66 -10.08 13.16
CA ALA A 126 4.25 -9.77 12.95
C ALA A 126 3.86 -9.84 11.45
N VAL A 127 4.68 -9.29 10.56
CA VAL A 127 4.50 -9.35 9.10
C VAL A 127 4.55 -10.79 8.59
N SER A 128 5.47 -11.61 9.11
CA SER A 128 5.66 -13.00 8.67
C SER A 128 4.57 -13.95 9.18
N ALA A 129 3.79 -13.55 10.17
CA ALA A 129 2.70 -14.35 10.74
C ALA A 129 1.39 -14.23 9.95
N ARG A 130 1.33 -13.42 8.89
CA ARG A 130 0.14 -13.16 8.07
C ARG A 130 -0.28 -14.36 7.20
#